data_097ae60f5342b0a1e083176a0cd4a833
#
_entry.id   097ae60f5342b0a1e083176a0cd4a833
#
_cell.length_a   1.000
_cell.length_b   1.000
_cell.length_c   1.000
_cell.angle_alpha   90.00
_cell.angle_beta   90.00
_cell.angle_gamma   90.00
#
_symmetry.space_group_name_H-M   'P 1'
#
loop_
_entity.id
_entity.type
_entity.pdbx_description
1 polymer ?
#
loop_
_entity_poly.entity_id
_entity_poly.type
_entity_poly.pdbx_seq_one_letter_code
_entity_poly.pdbx_strand_id
1 'polypeptide(L)'
;ERAAQSAAHLVLMGMEPTYPSEKYGYIIPKTAENISPVEMFKEKPDKEQAAEYIRQGALWNGGVFAFRLNYVLQKAHELIEFTDYEDLLGKYETLQKISFDYAVVEKEPEIEVMRFAGTWKDLGTWNALTEAMDSACVGEAVLNETCRNVHVVNELDMPVLCMGLQDIVVAASPEGILVSDKEQSSYIKPYVSSFT
;
A
#
# COMPACT_ATOMS: atom_id res chain seq x y z
N GLU A 1 9.22 0.98 -20.56
CA GLU A 1 9.62 1.65 -21.81
C GLU A 1 8.86 2.99 -22.00
N ARG A 2 7.52 3.01 -21.87
CA ARG A 2 6.72 4.25 -22.05
C ARG A 2 7.06 5.33 -21.04
N ALA A 3 7.27 4.98 -19.78
CA ALA A 3 7.70 5.93 -18.75
C ALA A 3 9.05 6.58 -19.05
N ALA A 4 9.97 5.85 -19.70
CA ALA A 4 11.26 6.39 -20.12
C ALA A 4 11.14 7.42 -21.28
N GLN A 5 10.03 7.40 -22.02
CA GLN A 5 9.74 8.32 -23.13
C GLN A 5 8.94 9.54 -22.67
N SER A 6 8.38 9.52 -21.46
CA SER A 6 7.64 10.64 -20.90
C SER A 6 8.55 11.85 -20.65
N ALA A 7 8.03 13.05 -20.89
CA ALA A 7 8.67 14.30 -20.50
C ALA A 7 8.40 14.65 -19.02
N ALA A 8 7.38 14.04 -18.40
CA ALA A 8 7.04 14.27 -17.00
C ALA A 8 8.16 13.81 -16.05
N HIS A 9 8.25 14.43 -14.90
CA HIS A 9 9.19 14.08 -13.85
C HIS A 9 8.83 12.75 -13.19
N LEU A 10 7.52 12.50 -13.01
CA LEU A 10 6.95 11.29 -12.42
C LEU A 10 5.91 10.69 -13.35
N VAL A 11 5.94 9.38 -13.49
CA VAL A 11 4.85 8.59 -14.08
C VAL A 11 4.31 7.66 -13.02
N LEU A 12 3.03 7.77 -12.71
CA LEU A 12 2.31 6.95 -11.75
C LEU A 12 1.59 5.81 -12.46
N MET A 13 1.40 4.69 -11.75
CA MET A 13 0.48 3.65 -12.19
C MET A 13 -0.85 3.81 -11.47
N GLY A 14 -1.90 4.09 -12.22
CA GLY A 14 -3.25 4.31 -11.71
C GLY A 14 -4.14 3.10 -11.92
N MET A 15 -4.85 2.69 -10.86
CA MET A 15 -5.78 1.57 -10.83
C MET A 15 -7.21 2.04 -10.85
N GLU A 16 -8.11 1.34 -11.54
CA GLU A 16 -9.53 1.67 -11.53
C GLU A 16 -10.13 1.43 -10.13
N PRO A 17 -10.73 2.46 -9.51
CA PRO A 17 -11.35 2.32 -8.20
C PRO A 17 -12.61 1.47 -8.26
N THR A 18 -12.78 0.58 -7.29
CA THR A 18 -13.99 -0.25 -7.15
C THR A 18 -14.92 0.24 -6.02
N TYR A 19 -14.41 1.10 -5.12
CA TYR A 19 -15.17 1.71 -4.03
C TYR A 19 -14.45 2.97 -3.51
N PRO A 20 -15.13 3.89 -2.78
CA PRO A 20 -14.47 5.05 -2.18
C PRO A 20 -13.68 4.64 -0.93
N SER A 21 -12.36 4.52 -1.07
CA SER A 21 -11.43 4.17 0.00
C SER A 21 -10.76 5.42 0.57
N GLU A 22 -10.72 5.53 1.89
CA GLU A 22 -9.95 6.55 2.60
C GLU A 22 -8.48 6.16 2.81
N LYS A 23 -8.10 4.94 2.35
CA LYS A 23 -6.76 4.37 2.56
C LYS A 23 -5.79 4.63 1.41
N TYR A 24 -6.29 5.06 0.26
CA TYR A 24 -5.51 5.21 -0.97
C TYR A 24 -5.38 6.66 -1.43
N GLY A 25 -4.33 6.95 -2.17
CA GLY A 25 -4.20 8.18 -2.94
C GLY A 25 -5.07 8.12 -4.21
N TYR A 26 -5.57 9.27 -4.62
CA TYR A 26 -6.38 9.45 -5.82
C TYR A 26 -5.65 10.33 -6.83
N ILE A 27 -5.63 9.85 -8.07
CA ILE A 27 -5.02 10.52 -9.22
C ILE A 27 -6.13 10.94 -10.15
N ILE A 28 -6.34 12.24 -10.34
CA ILE A 28 -7.32 12.78 -11.29
C ILE A 28 -6.60 13.05 -12.60
N PRO A 29 -6.86 12.26 -13.67
CA PRO A 29 -6.24 12.46 -14.96
C PRO A 29 -6.93 13.59 -15.72
N LYS A 30 -6.19 14.34 -16.54
CA LYS A 30 -6.75 15.38 -17.43
C LYS A 30 -7.52 14.80 -18.61
N THR A 31 -7.19 13.58 -19.02
CA THR A 31 -7.82 12.90 -20.17
C THR A 31 -8.17 11.46 -19.83
N ALA A 32 -9.06 10.85 -20.63
CA ALA A 32 -9.41 9.44 -20.50
C ALA A 32 -8.42 8.50 -21.23
N GLU A 33 -7.34 9.02 -21.78
CA GLU A 33 -6.33 8.23 -22.47
C GLU A 33 -5.57 7.30 -21.53
N ASN A 34 -4.94 6.27 -22.09
CA ASN A 34 -4.17 5.29 -21.31
C ASN A 34 -2.98 5.91 -20.56
N ILE A 35 -2.40 6.98 -21.14
CA ILE A 35 -1.43 7.84 -20.47
C ILE A 35 -2.00 9.26 -20.53
N SER A 36 -2.09 9.91 -19.38
CA SER A 36 -2.65 11.23 -19.24
C SER A 36 -1.81 12.07 -18.30
N PRO A 37 -1.62 13.37 -18.60
CA PRO A 37 -1.17 14.30 -17.57
C PRO A 37 -2.14 14.27 -16.38
N VAL A 38 -1.60 14.44 -15.19
CA VAL A 38 -2.38 14.49 -13.95
C VAL A 38 -2.84 15.94 -13.71
N GLU A 39 -4.12 16.10 -13.41
CA GLU A 39 -4.69 17.38 -12.99
C GLU A 39 -4.45 17.60 -11.49
N MET A 40 -4.71 16.57 -10.70
CA MET A 40 -4.56 16.61 -9.25
C MET A 40 -4.20 15.24 -8.72
N PHE A 41 -3.36 15.21 -7.69
CA PHE A 41 -3.13 14.06 -6.82
C PHE A 41 -3.60 14.40 -5.40
N LYS A 42 -4.28 13.47 -4.74
CA LYS A 42 -4.72 13.64 -3.35
C LYS A 42 -4.53 12.35 -2.55
N GLU A 43 -3.69 12.41 -1.54
CA GLU A 43 -3.42 11.28 -0.65
C GLU A 43 -4.50 11.19 0.44
N LYS A 44 -5.11 10.02 0.57
CA LYS A 44 -6.06 9.64 1.64
C LYS A 44 -7.15 10.69 1.91
N PRO A 45 -7.99 11.02 0.92
CA PRO A 45 -9.13 11.90 1.14
C PRO A 45 -10.15 11.25 2.07
N ASP A 46 -11.09 12.02 2.61
CA ASP A 46 -12.26 11.46 3.26
C ASP A 46 -13.16 10.72 2.26
N LYS A 47 -14.12 9.94 2.78
CA LYS A 47 -14.98 9.08 1.97
C LYS A 47 -15.85 9.85 0.96
N GLU A 48 -16.29 11.04 1.33
CA GLU A 48 -17.13 11.90 0.46
C GLU A 48 -16.30 12.45 -0.70
N GLN A 49 -15.12 12.95 -0.42
CA GLN A 49 -14.16 13.41 -1.44
C GLN A 49 -13.72 12.25 -2.33
N ALA A 50 -13.43 11.08 -1.76
CA ALA A 50 -13.09 9.88 -2.51
C ALA A 50 -14.18 9.50 -3.53
N ALA A 51 -15.46 9.54 -3.11
CA ALA A 51 -16.58 9.26 -3.99
C ALA A 51 -16.72 10.30 -5.10
N GLU A 52 -16.43 11.59 -4.79
CA GLU A 52 -16.44 12.66 -5.80
C GLU A 52 -15.31 12.47 -6.82
N TYR A 53 -14.12 12.15 -6.38
CA TYR A 53 -12.98 11.89 -7.28
C TYR A 53 -13.25 10.70 -8.22
N ILE A 54 -13.87 9.63 -7.72
CA ILE A 54 -14.29 8.49 -8.57
C ILE A 54 -15.26 8.95 -9.65
N ARG A 55 -16.24 9.82 -9.35
CA ARG A 55 -17.16 10.37 -10.35
C ARG A 55 -16.46 11.21 -11.40
N GLN A 56 -15.35 11.85 -11.05
CA GLN A 56 -14.49 12.60 -11.97
C GLN A 56 -13.54 11.70 -12.79
N GLY A 57 -13.59 10.39 -12.62
CA GLY A 57 -12.74 9.45 -13.33
C GLY A 57 -11.34 9.29 -12.72
N ALA A 58 -11.20 9.59 -11.43
CA ALA A 58 -9.95 9.37 -10.71
C ALA A 58 -9.56 7.89 -10.66
N LEU A 59 -8.27 7.67 -10.56
CA LEU A 59 -7.65 6.36 -10.37
C LEU A 59 -7.08 6.28 -8.96
N TRP A 60 -6.99 5.08 -8.38
CA TRP A 60 -6.19 4.87 -7.19
C TRP A 60 -4.70 4.91 -7.50
N ASN A 61 -3.92 5.50 -6.61
CA ASN A 61 -2.46 5.39 -6.64
C ASN A 61 -2.04 3.98 -6.23
N GLY A 62 -1.44 3.24 -7.16
CA GLY A 62 -0.95 1.88 -6.92
C GLY A 62 0.39 1.82 -6.18
N GLY A 63 0.97 2.97 -5.83
CA GLY A 63 2.29 3.02 -5.19
C GLY A 63 3.44 2.60 -6.11
N VAL A 64 3.21 2.57 -7.42
CA VAL A 64 4.23 2.26 -8.44
C VAL A 64 4.57 3.54 -9.19
N PHE A 65 5.84 3.92 -9.08
CA PHE A 65 6.37 5.15 -9.64
C PHE A 65 7.49 4.86 -10.63
N ALA A 66 7.52 5.60 -11.73
CA ALA A 66 8.66 5.64 -12.63
C ALA A 66 9.18 7.07 -12.73
N PHE A 67 10.47 7.25 -12.59
CA PHE A 67 11.15 8.54 -12.60
C PHE A 67 12.60 8.41 -13.08
N ARG A 68 13.23 9.52 -13.44
CA ARG A 68 14.68 9.56 -13.66
C ARG A 68 15.40 9.67 -12.33
N LEU A 69 16.48 8.93 -12.14
CA LEU A 69 17.25 8.93 -10.89
C LEU A 69 17.64 10.33 -10.44
N ASN A 70 18.14 11.16 -11.37
CA ASN A 70 18.55 12.53 -11.06
C ASN A 70 17.42 13.39 -10.46
N TYR A 71 16.17 13.16 -10.89
CA TYR A 71 15.02 13.87 -10.34
C TYR A 71 14.84 13.56 -8.84
N VAL A 72 14.86 12.27 -8.47
CA VAL A 72 14.68 11.89 -7.05
C VAL A 72 15.85 12.32 -6.19
N LEU A 73 17.09 12.24 -6.71
CA LEU A 73 18.26 12.76 -6.00
C LEU A 73 18.16 14.28 -5.77
N GLN A 74 17.71 15.04 -6.76
CA GLN A 74 17.47 16.47 -6.61
C GLN A 74 16.41 16.74 -5.53
N LYS A 75 15.27 16.01 -5.55
CA LYS A 75 14.24 16.13 -4.52
C LYS A 75 14.75 15.76 -3.12
N ALA A 76 15.63 14.78 -3.01
CA ALA A 76 16.27 14.43 -1.74
C ALA A 76 17.14 15.59 -1.23
N HIS A 77 17.94 16.23 -2.09
CA HIS A 77 18.75 17.40 -1.72
C HIS A 77 17.91 18.64 -1.39
N GLU A 78 16.71 18.80 -1.96
CA GLU A 78 15.76 19.85 -1.55
C GLU A 78 15.25 19.66 -0.11
N LEU A 79 15.19 18.40 0.36
CA LEU A 79 14.69 18.07 1.69
C LEU A 79 15.77 18.04 2.76
N ILE A 80 16.99 17.62 2.41
CA ILE A 80 18.14 17.56 3.31
C ILE A 80 19.44 17.62 2.50
N GLU A 81 20.44 18.37 2.99
CA GLU A 81 21.77 18.36 2.39
C GLU A 81 22.57 17.12 2.86
N PHE A 82 23.16 16.40 1.90
CA PHE A 82 24.05 15.27 2.15
C PHE A 82 25.07 15.15 1.01
N THR A 83 26.23 14.57 1.31
CA THR A 83 27.31 14.37 0.34
C THR A 83 27.27 12.98 -0.31
N ASP A 84 26.94 11.98 0.48
CA ASP A 84 26.88 10.56 0.08
C ASP A 84 25.92 9.78 0.97
N TYR A 85 25.84 8.47 0.75
CA TYR A 85 24.95 7.59 1.50
C TYR A 85 25.29 7.55 3.01
N GLU A 86 26.56 7.52 3.37
CA GLU A 86 26.99 7.42 4.77
C GLU A 86 26.64 8.69 5.54
N ASP A 87 26.81 9.86 4.92
CA ASP A 87 26.37 11.13 5.49
C ASP A 87 24.85 11.20 5.67
N LEU A 88 24.09 10.74 4.67
CA LEU A 88 22.62 10.65 4.76
C LEU A 88 22.18 9.68 5.85
N LEU A 89 22.81 8.50 5.94
CA LEU A 89 22.54 7.51 6.98
C LEU A 89 22.79 8.07 8.38
N GLY A 90 23.90 8.81 8.56
CA GLY A 90 24.21 9.50 9.82
C GLY A 90 23.18 10.56 10.23
N LYS A 91 22.46 11.12 9.26
CA LYS A 91 21.38 12.11 9.47
C LYS A 91 19.98 11.49 9.53
N TYR A 92 19.85 10.17 9.36
CA TYR A 92 18.55 9.49 9.17
C TYR A 92 17.52 9.79 10.26
N GLU A 93 17.95 9.81 11.52
CA GLU A 93 17.07 10.12 12.67
C GLU A 93 16.56 11.57 12.69
N THR A 94 17.20 12.46 11.92
CA THR A 94 16.77 13.87 11.81
C THR A 94 15.75 14.10 10.69
N LEU A 95 15.54 13.10 9.84
CA LEU A 95 14.61 13.20 8.71
C LEU A 95 13.17 13.35 9.19
N GLN A 96 12.41 14.16 8.47
CA GLN A 96 10.97 14.24 8.68
C GLN A 96 10.31 12.88 8.36
N LYS A 97 9.51 12.35 9.28
CA LYS A 97 8.71 11.15 9.06
C LYS A 97 7.51 11.49 8.17
N ILE A 98 7.70 11.41 6.87
CA ILE A 98 6.70 11.74 5.84
C ILE A 98 6.80 10.72 4.69
N SER A 99 5.67 10.33 4.09
CA SER A 99 5.69 9.45 2.92
C SER A 99 6.14 10.20 1.66
N PHE A 100 6.62 9.45 0.67
CA PHE A 100 6.97 9.98 -0.65
C PHE A 100 5.78 10.67 -1.33
N ASP A 101 4.58 10.14 -1.14
CA ASP A 101 3.35 10.71 -1.68
C ASP A 101 3.12 12.14 -1.18
N TYR A 102 3.23 12.39 0.13
CA TYR A 102 3.09 13.72 0.70
C TYR A 102 4.29 14.63 0.47
N ALA A 103 5.51 14.06 0.50
CA ALA A 103 6.72 14.87 0.37
C ALA A 103 6.95 15.35 -1.06
N VAL A 104 6.65 14.49 -2.05
CA VAL A 104 7.01 14.69 -3.46
C VAL A 104 5.78 14.68 -4.36
N VAL A 105 5.01 13.58 -4.39
CA VAL A 105 3.98 13.37 -5.42
C VAL A 105 2.89 14.44 -5.36
N GLU A 106 2.37 14.75 -4.19
CA GLU A 106 1.28 15.75 -4.02
C GLU A 106 1.70 17.18 -4.41
N LYS A 107 3.01 17.43 -4.47
CA LYS A 107 3.59 18.76 -4.78
C LYS A 107 4.17 18.87 -6.20
N GLU A 108 4.31 17.74 -6.89
CA GLU A 108 4.91 17.74 -8.22
C GLU A 108 3.90 18.11 -9.28
N PRO A 109 4.12 19.18 -10.06
CA PRO A 109 3.19 19.62 -11.10
C PRO A 109 3.29 18.82 -12.41
N GLU A 110 4.45 18.17 -12.67
CA GLU A 110 4.72 17.47 -13.92
C GLU A 110 4.61 15.97 -13.75
N ILE A 111 3.37 15.51 -13.55
CA ILE A 111 3.04 14.09 -13.38
C ILE A 111 2.21 13.60 -14.56
N GLU A 112 2.49 12.40 -15.00
CA GLU A 112 1.62 11.59 -15.85
C GLU A 112 1.14 10.35 -15.09
N VAL A 113 -0.04 9.87 -15.42
CA VAL A 113 -0.58 8.59 -14.95
C VAL A 113 -0.74 7.65 -16.13
N MET A 114 -0.30 6.42 -15.94
CA MET A 114 -0.57 5.29 -16.84
C MET A 114 -1.65 4.41 -16.21
N ARG A 115 -2.77 4.22 -16.92
CA ARG A 115 -3.86 3.34 -16.48
C ARG A 115 -3.41 1.89 -16.54
N PHE A 116 -3.68 1.16 -15.48
CA PHE A 116 -3.46 -0.28 -15.39
C PHE A 116 -4.80 -1.00 -15.38
N ALA A 117 -5.03 -1.83 -16.39
CA ALA A 117 -6.29 -2.56 -16.58
C ALA A 117 -6.27 -3.97 -15.95
N GLY A 118 -5.22 -4.33 -15.22
CA GLY A 118 -5.12 -5.62 -14.53
C GLY A 118 -5.72 -5.60 -13.14
N THR A 119 -5.69 -6.75 -12.48
CA THR A 119 -6.09 -6.87 -11.07
C THR A 119 -5.00 -6.30 -10.17
N TRP A 120 -5.40 -5.46 -9.24
CA TRP A 120 -4.54 -4.92 -8.19
C TRP A 120 -5.27 -4.98 -6.85
N LYS A 121 -4.56 -5.36 -5.81
CA LYS A 121 -5.06 -5.39 -4.43
C LYS A 121 -3.94 -5.04 -3.47
N ASP A 122 -4.20 -4.11 -2.58
CA ASP A 122 -3.31 -3.83 -1.45
C ASP A 122 -3.44 -4.96 -0.41
N LEU A 123 -2.35 -5.64 -0.13
CA LEU A 123 -2.27 -6.74 0.85
C LEU A 123 -1.74 -6.25 2.22
N GLY A 124 -1.81 -4.96 2.49
CA GLY A 124 -1.31 -4.33 3.72
C GLY A 124 -2.06 -4.68 5.00
N THR A 125 -3.11 -5.50 4.93
CA THR A 125 -3.84 -6.01 6.09
C THR A 125 -4.04 -7.51 6.00
N TRP A 126 -4.13 -8.19 7.16
CA TRP A 126 -4.41 -9.62 7.21
C TRP A 126 -5.71 -10.00 6.51
N ASN A 127 -6.75 -9.17 6.62
CA ASN A 127 -8.01 -9.40 5.91
C ASN A 127 -7.78 -9.41 4.40
N ALA A 128 -7.13 -8.38 3.86
CA ALA A 128 -6.85 -8.31 2.42
C ALA A 128 -5.96 -9.46 1.93
N LEU A 129 -4.96 -9.85 2.73
CA LEU A 129 -4.10 -10.99 2.43
C LEU A 129 -4.90 -12.29 2.39
N THR A 130 -5.72 -12.57 3.42
CA THR A 130 -6.49 -13.82 3.49
C THR A 130 -7.53 -13.97 2.38
N GLU A 131 -8.06 -12.85 1.87
CA GLU A 131 -8.94 -12.87 0.69
C GLU A 131 -8.21 -13.19 -0.62
N ALA A 132 -6.89 -13.01 -0.66
CA ALA A 132 -6.05 -13.30 -1.81
C ALA A 132 -5.33 -14.65 -1.72
N MET A 133 -5.44 -15.35 -0.59
CA MET A 133 -4.83 -16.67 -0.40
C MET A 133 -5.62 -17.75 -1.15
N ASP A 134 -4.92 -18.64 -1.83
CA ASP A 134 -5.50 -19.83 -2.49
C ASP A 134 -5.84 -20.95 -1.48
N SER A 135 -5.25 -20.94 -0.30
CA SER A 135 -5.44 -21.92 0.76
C SER A 135 -5.77 -21.25 2.09
N ALA A 136 -6.67 -21.85 2.86
CA ALA A 136 -6.96 -21.38 4.21
C ALA A 136 -5.79 -21.57 5.19
N CYS A 137 -4.84 -22.44 4.87
CA CYS A 137 -3.68 -22.71 5.73
C CYS A 137 -2.38 -22.63 4.93
N VAL A 138 -1.38 -21.97 5.52
CA VAL A 138 0.02 -21.99 5.14
C VAL A 138 0.80 -22.51 6.36
N GLY A 139 1.68 -23.52 6.16
CA GLY A 139 2.37 -24.23 7.24
C GLY A 139 1.50 -25.32 7.88
N GLU A 140 1.97 -25.89 8.98
CA GLU A 140 1.26 -26.98 9.69
C GLU A 140 0.05 -26.44 10.46
N ALA A 141 -1.14 -26.60 9.91
CA ALA A 141 -2.39 -26.17 10.54
C ALA A 141 -3.56 -27.09 10.17
N VAL A 142 -4.47 -27.28 11.11
CA VAL A 142 -5.70 -28.05 10.95
C VAL A 142 -6.90 -27.20 11.37
N LEU A 143 -7.87 -27.08 10.49
CA LEU A 143 -9.18 -26.47 10.76
C LEU A 143 -10.23 -27.58 10.83
N ASN A 144 -11.03 -27.62 11.91
CA ASN A 144 -12.14 -28.57 11.92
C ASN A 144 -13.31 -28.09 11.05
N GLU A 145 -14.27 -28.99 10.79
CA GLU A 145 -15.43 -28.77 9.91
C GLU A 145 -16.39 -27.66 10.39
N THR A 146 -16.26 -27.21 11.63
CA THR A 146 -17.09 -26.13 12.18
C THR A 146 -16.44 -24.75 12.03
N CYS A 147 -15.19 -24.67 11.59
CA CYS A 147 -14.55 -23.40 11.26
C CYS A 147 -15.19 -22.76 10.02
N ARG A 148 -15.35 -21.44 10.03
CA ARG A 148 -15.88 -20.63 8.92
C ARG A 148 -14.99 -19.44 8.67
N ASN A 149 -14.52 -19.27 7.42
CA ASN A 149 -13.69 -18.12 7.01
C ASN A 149 -12.45 -17.91 7.92
N VAL A 150 -11.82 -19.02 8.35
CA VAL A 150 -10.61 -18.99 9.18
C VAL A 150 -9.40 -19.20 8.31
N HIS A 151 -8.35 -18.41 8.52
CA HIS A 151 -7.06 -18.56 7.84
C HIS A 151 -5.94 -18.67 8.86
N VAL A 152 -4.98 -19.52 8.58
CA VAL A 152 -3.80 -19.74 9.42
C VAL A 152 -2.54 -19.58 8.56
N VAL A 153 -1.63 -18.73 9.00
CA VAL A 153 -0.25 -18.65 8.49
C VAL A 153 0.66 -19.04 9.64
N ASN A 154 1.25 -20.23 9.56
CA ASN A 154 2.08 -20.79 10.60
C ASN A 154 3.50 -21.02 10.08
N GLU A 155 4.46 -20.27 10.61
CA GLU A 155 5.89 -20.38 10.32
C GLU A 155 6.65 -21.18 11.41
N LEU A 156 5.93 -21.68 12.41
CA LEU A 156 6.53 -22.47 13.49
C LEU A 156 6.55 -23.96 13.13
N ASP A 157 7.50 -24.69 13.73
CA ASP A 157 7.57 -26.16 13.65
C ASP A 157 6.53 -26.87 14.55
N MET A 158 5.54 -26.15 15.06
CA MET A 158 4.46 -26.68 15.89
C MET A 158 3.14 -26.56 15.15
N PRO A 159 2.32 -27.63 15.13
CA PRO A 159 1.03 -27.58 14.46
C PRO A 159 0.05 -26.64 15.18
N VAL A 160 -0.78 -25.95 14.41
CA VAL A 160 -1.89 -25.12 14.90
C VAL A 160 -3.21 -25.82 14.64
N LEU A 161 -4.01 -26.05 15.68
CA LEU A 161 -5.35 -26.60 15.58
C LEU A 161 -6.38 -25.51 15.90
N CYS A 162 -7.29 -25.25 14.95
CA CYS A 162 -8.42 -24.35 15.13
C CYS A 162 -9.74 -25.10 15.09
N MET A 163 -10.62 -24.86 16.05
CA MET A 163 -11.92 -25.51 16.17
C MET A 163 -13.02 -24.50 16.48
N GLY A 164 -14.11 -24.52 15.71
CA GLY A 164 -15.31 -23.73 15.96
C GLY A 164 -15.12 -22.21 15.85
N LEU A 165 -14.08 -21.76 15.15
CA LEU A 165 -13.78 -20.33 14.95
C LEU A 165 -14.50 -19.80 13.71
N GLN A 166 -14.75 -18.48 13.72
CA GLN A 166 -15.37 -17.79 12.61
C GLN A 166 -14.70 -16.44 12.39
N ASP A 167 -14.44 -16.10 11.10
CA ASP A 167 -13.88 -14.82 10.64
C ASP A 167 -12.54 -14.43 11.32
N ILE A 168 -11.70 -15.44 11.58
CA ILE A 168 -10.44 -15.31 12.31
C ILE A 168 -9.24 -15.47 11.38
N VAL A 169 -8.19 -14.70 11.66
CA VAL A 169 -6.83 -14.98 11.19
C VAL A 169 -5.94 -15.37 12.36
N VAL A 170 -5.14 -16.42 12.17
CA VAL A 170 -4.06 -16.81 13.04
C VAL A 170 -2.75 -16.67 12.28
N ALA A 171 -1.82 -15.85 12.78
CA ALA A 171 -0.46 -15.75 12.25
C ALA A 171 0.53 -16.09 13.36
N ALA A 172 1.32 -17.11 13.15
CA ALA A 172 2.29 -17.61 14.13
C ALA A 172 3.70 -17.58 13.54
N SER A 173 4.61 -16.87 14.18
CA SER A 173 6.02 -16.76 13.83
C SER A 173 6.89 -16.82 15.08
N PRO A 174 8.22 -16.94 14.96
CA PRO A 174 9.13 -16.89 16.12
C PRO A 174 9.03 -15.59 16.93
N GLU A 175 8.59 -14.48 16.32
CA GLU A 175 8.44 -13.18 16.98
C GLU A 175 7.14 -13.07 17.79
N GLY A 176 6.15 -13.93 17.50
CA GLY A 176 4.88 -13.89 18.22
C GLY A 176 3.73 -14.56 17.49
N ILE A 177 2.61 -14.65 18.18
CA ILE A 177 1.37 -15.24 17.66
C ILE A 177 0.27 -14.18 17.70
N LEU A 178 -0.31 -13.91 16.55
CA LEU A 178 -1.53 -13.11 16.40
C LEU A 178 -2.73 -14.04 16.26
N VAL A 179 -3.77 -13.81 17.05
CA VAL A 179 -5.11 -14.35 16.82
C VAL A 179 -6.06 -13.16 16.80
N SER A 180 -6.71 -12.92 15.68
CA SER A 180 -7.53 -11.74 15.50
C SER A 180 -8.76 -12.04 14.65
N ASP A 181 -9.86 -11.38 14.97
CA ASP A 181 -10.91 -11.13 13.98
C ASP A 181 -10.30 -10.44 12.75
N LYS A 182 -10.74 -10.80 11.55
CA LYS A 182 -10.14 -10.31 10.30
C LYS A 182 -10.30 -8.82 10.11
N GLU A 183 -11.45 -8.24 10.47
CA GLU A 183 -11.68 -6.78 10.35
C GLU A 183 -10.84 -6.03 11.37
N GLN A 184 -10.74 -6.54 12.62
CA GLN A 184 -9.94 -5.96 13.68
C GLN A 184 -8.44 -6.01 13.37
N SER A 185 -7.99 -6.96 12.57
CA SER A 185 -6.58 -7.11 12.19
C SER A 185 -5.99 -5.87 11.49
N SER A 186 -6.82 -5.01 10.94
CA SER A 186 -6.40 -3.74 10.35
C SER A 186 -5.91 -2.71 11.38
N TYR A 187 -6.21 -2.90 12.66
CA TYR A 187 -5.92 -1.95 13.76
C TYR A 187 -4.81 -2.43 14.69
N ILE A 188 -4.02 -3.43 14.30
CA ILE A 188 -2.98 -4.05 15.16
C ILE A 188 -1.80 -3.12 15.46
N LYS A 189 -1.51 -2.14 14.61
CA LYS A 189 -0.28 -1.33 14.66
C LYS A 189 0.01 -0.69 16.02
N PRO A 190 -0.97 -0.09 16.74
CA PRO A 190 -0.72 0.49 18.06
C PRO A 190 -0.33 -0.55 19.13
N TYR A 191 -0.76 -1.79 18.95
CA TYR A 191 -0.51 -2.87 19.94
C TYR A 191 0.82 -3.56 19.69
N VAL A 192 1.19 -3.81 18.42
CA VAL A 192 2.45 -4.49 18.07
C VAL A 192 3.67 -3.66 18.47
N SER A 193 3.58 -2.32 18.35
CA SER A 193 4.66 -1.43 18.76
C SER A 193 4.99 -1.49 20.27
N SER A 194 4.19 -2.17 21.07
CA SER A 194 4.48 -2.41 22.50
C SER A 194 5.27 -3.69 22.78
N PHE A 195 5.50 -4.55 21.77
CA PHE A 195 6.26 -5.79 21.89
C PHE A 195 7.73 -5.65 21.49
N THR A 196 8.10 -4.52 20.92
CA THR A 196 9.47 -4.10 20.60
C THR A 196 9.91 -3.02 21.58
#